data_27bdddb04f84228a9e9590f4f595abe7
#
_entry.id   27bdddb04f84228a9e9590f4f595abe7
#
_cell.length_a   1.000
_cell.length_b   1.000
_cell.length_c   1.000
_cell.angle_alpha   90.00
_cell.angle_beta   90.00
_cell.angle_gamma   90.00
#
_symmetry.space_group_name_H-M   'P 1'
#
loop_
_entity.id
_entity.type
_entity.pdbx_description
1 polymer ?
#
loop_
_entity_poly.entity_id
_entity_poly.type
_entity_poly.pdbx_seq_one_letter_code
_entity_poly.pdbx_strand_id
1 'polypeptide(L)'
;MRLFYFDDSGSRVPGKGKPFFVLAGFGIDSDDLPLLKRAVTQQARFYGMELGYPTELKFHHVATLRDNKPTKPQWMLRSGLTEMNQRRALVYSCLRAALSIPSAEALCVGVNKERLGGDQSAISEALTLLLERVQLNCQKHGTSGLVLMDEERKEDKALRESLRQGSPFFQYDRIADTIAFMPSEESIGIQIADLVAGGFSRHLNHGDSGYLRTFARSADGYPDSVIGRGLKVLSNLD
;
A
#
# COMPACT_ATOMS: atom_id res chain seq x y z
N MET A 1 -2.12 -17.11 -10.65
CA MET A 1 -1.00 -16.20 -10.27
C MET A 1 -1.53 -15.10 -9.37
N ARG A 2 -0.75 -14.65 -8.39
CA ARG A 2 -1.13 -13.51 -7.55
C ARG A 2 -0.41 -12.24 -8.02
N LEU A 3 -1.10 -11.11 -7.94
CA LEU A 3 -0.54 -9.77 -8.20
C LEU A 3 -0.46 -9.02 -6.89
N PHE A 4 0.68 -8.43 -6.62
CA PHE A 4 0.96 -7.69 -5.40
C PHE A 4 1.20 -6.22 -5.75
N TYR A 5 0.32 -5.36 -5.27
CA TYR A 5 0.38 -3.91 -5.48
C TYR A 5 0.88 -3.24 -4.22
N PHE A 6 1.94 -2.43 -4.33
CA PHE A 6 2.53 -1.72 -3.20
C PHE A 6 2.80 -0.26 -3.52
N ASP A 7 2.70 0.55 -2.47
CA ASP A 7 3.09 1.95 -2.49
C ASP A 7 3.73 2.32 -1.15
N ASP A 8 4.42 3.47 -1.09
CA ASP A 8 5.07 3.93 0.11
C ASP A 8 4.38 5.14 0.76
N SER A 9 4.66 5.34 2.04
CA SER A 9 4.18 6.50 2.78
C SER A 9 5.19 6.95 3.82
N GLY A 10 5.46 8.23 3.81
CA GLY A 10 6.40 8.87 4.73
C GLY A 10 7.76 9.16 4.10
N SER A 11 8.58 9.93 4.82
CA SER A 11 9.96 10.24 4.37
C SER A 11 10.88 9.04 4.63
N ARG A 12 11.72 8.71 3.68
CA ARG A 12 12.76 7.66 3.78
C ARG A 12 13.98 8.11 4.59
N VAL A 13 14.14 9.43 4.78
CA VAL A 13 15.34 10.04 5.39
C VAL A 13 15.14 10.16 6.90
N PRO A 14 16.07 9.62 7.73
CA PRO A 14 16.11 9.86 9.17
C PRO A 14 16.08 11.37 9.50
N GLY A 15 15.44 11.76 10.60
CA GLY A 15 15.27 13.15 11.00
C GLY A 15 14.31 13.99 10.15
N LYS A 16 13.78 13.45 9.04
CA LYS A 16 12.80 14.14 8.20
C LYS A 16 11.41 13.52 8.33
N GLY A 17 10.41 14.35 8.62
CA GLY A 17 9.02 13.92 8.74
C GLY A 17 8.75 13.11 10.01
N LYS A 18 7.92 12.10 9.91
CA LYS A 18 7.53 11.21 11.02
C LYS A 18 8.49 10.02 11.15
N PRO A 19 8.57 9.35 12.34
CA PRO A 19 9.53 8.28 12.58
C PRO A 19 9.40 7.07 11.66
N PHE A 20 8.17 6.70 11.32
CA PHE A 20 7.94 5.50 10.52
C PHE A 20 7.86 5.81 9.04
N PHE A 21 8.67 5.10 8.26
CA PHE A 21 8.49 4.87 6.84
C PHE A 21 7.66 3.61 6.65
N VAL A 22 6.74 3.63 5.70
CA VAL A 22 5.82 2.52 5.41
C VAL A 22 5.96 2.11 3.96
N LEU A 23 6.01 0.81 3.72
CA LEU A 23 5.82 0.19 2.41
C LEU A 23 4.68 -0.83 2.56
N ALA A 24 3.55 -0.61 1.87
CA ALA A 24 2.37 -1.41 2.10
C ALA A 24 1.45 -1.49 0.88
N GLY A 25 0.56 -2.48 0.91
CA GLY A 25 -0.41 -2.72 -0.15
C GLY A 25 -1.13 -4.03 0.06
N PHE A 26 -1.36 -4.76 -1.01
CA PHE A 26 -2.10 -6.03 -0.94
C PHE A 26 -1.75 -6.96 -2.10
N GLY A 27 -1.96 -8.27 -1.88
CA GLY A 27 -1.95 -9.30 -2.92
C GLY A 27 -3.38 -9.70 -3.29
N ILE A 28 -3.59 -10.05 -4.55
CA ILE A 28 -4.89 -10.51 -5.09
C ILE A 28 -4.67 -11.52 -6.21
N ASP A 29 -5.57 -12.47 -6.39
CA ASP A 29 -5.52 -13.37 -7.53
C ASP A 29 -5.81 -12.61 -8.84
N SER A 30 -5.05 -12.91 -9.89
CA SER A 30 -5.18 -12.24 -11.20
C SER A 30 -6.60 -12.30 -11.77
N ASP A 31 -7.32 -13.38 -11.48
CA ASP A 31 -8.68 -13.61 -11.99
C ASP A 31 -9.72 -12.71 -11.31
N ASP A 32 -9.40 -12.17 -10.12
CA ASP A 32 -10.26 -11.25 -9.37
C ASP A 32 -10.04 -9.76 -9.70
N LEU A 33 -9.06 -9.43 -10.58
CA LEU A 33 -8.84 -8.04 -10.99
C LEU A 33 -10.05 -7.34 -11.60
N PRO A 34 -10.86 -8.00 -12.47
CA PRO A 34 -12.08 -7.39 -12.99
C PRO A 34 -13.09 -7.06 -11.88
N LEU A 35 -13.14 -7.89 -10.83
CA LEU A 35 -13.98 -7.66 -9.66
C LEU A 35 -13.46 -6.46 -8.84
N LEU A 36 -12.15 -6.40 -8.57
CA LEU A 36 -11.51 -5.27 -7.89
C LEU A 36 -11.83 -3.95 -8.61
N LYS A 37 -11.56 -3.89 -9.92
CA LYS A 37 -11.79 -2.69 -10.72
C LYS A 37 -13.25 -2.24 -10.66
N ARG A 38 -14.20 -3.17 -10.79
CA ARG A 38 -15.64 -2.89 -10.73
C ARG A 38 -16.04 -2.38 -9.35
N ALA A 39 -15.63 -3.08 -8.28
CA ALA A 39 -16.00 -2.75 -6.91
C ALA A 39 -15.50 -1.35 -6.50
N VAL A 40 -14.24 -1.05 -6.76
CA VAL A 40 -13.64 0.26 -6.42
C VAL A 40 -14.26 1.39 -7.26
N THR A 41 -14.42 1.18 -8.57
CA THR A 41 -15.02 2.19 -9.45
C THR A 41 -16.47 2.49 -9.05
N GLN A 42 -17.24 1.49 -8.64
CA GLN A 42 -18.61 1.68 -8.16
C GLN A 42 -18.65 2.53 -6.89
N GLN A 43 -17.73 2.29 -5.94
CA GLN A 43 -17.64 3.12 -4.73
C GLN A 43 -17.24 4.55 -5.07
N ALA A 44 -16.22 4.76 -5.90
CA ALA A 44 -15.83 6.10 -6.33
C ALA A 44 -16.98 6.87 -6.98
N ARG A 45 -17.72 6.24 -7.89
CA ARG A 45 -18.91 6.84 -8.54
C ARG A 45 -20.03 7.19 -7.56
N PHE A 46 -20.25 6.36 -6.54
CA PHE A 46 -21.23 6.67 -5.50
C PHE A 46 -20.94 8.00 -4.79
N TYR A 47 -19.65 8.36 -4.67
CA TYR A 47 -19.21 9.65 -4.13
C TYR A 47 -18.98 10.72 -5.22
N GLY A 48 -19.47 10.52 -6.45
CA GLY A 48 -19.35 11.47 -7.54
C GLY A 48 -17.96 11.54 -8.19
N MET A 49 -17.08 10.58 -7.90
CA MET A 49 -15.73 10.52 -8.46
C MET A 49 -15.64 9.50 -9.59
N GLU A 50 -15.32 9.95 -10.79
CA GLU A 50 -15.02 9.07 -11.92
C GLU A 50 -13.52 8.83 -12.01
N LEU A 51 -13.10 7.59 -11.77
CA LEU A 51 -11.70 7.17 -11.86
C LEU A 51 -11.26 7.02 -13.31
N GLY A 52 -10.06 7.44 -13.60
CA GLY A 52 -9.43 7.44 -14.91
C GLY A 52 -8.69 8.76 -15.13
N TYR A 53 -7.60 8.74 -15.91
CA TYR A 53 -6.77 9.93 -16.14
C TYR A 53 -7.60 11.19 -16.42
N PRO A 54 -7.33 12.30 -15.75
CA PRO A 54 -6.33 12.55 -14.69
C PRO A 54 -6.87 12.37 -13.26
N THR A 55 -7.98 11.65 -13.06
CA THR A 55 -8.65 11.49 -11.76
C THR A 55 -8.21 10.18 -11.11
N GLU A 56 -7.55 10.26 -9.97
CA GLU A 56 -7.04 9.12 -9.20
C GLU A 56 -7.35 9.23 -7.71
N LEU A 57 -7.42 8.08 -7.04
CA LEU A 57 -7.48 7.98 -5.58
C LEU A 57 -6.07 8.16 -5.02
N LYS A 58 -5.75 9.34 -4.49
CA LYS A 58 -4.50 9.58 -3.74
C LYS A 58 -4.83 9.87 -2.28
N PHE A 59 -4.26 9.09 -1.36
CA PHE A 59 -4.50 9.23 0.09
C PHE A 59 -4.24 10.65 0.57
N HIS A 60 -3.17 11.27 0.10
CA HIS A 60 -2.86 12.66 0.42
C HIS A 60 -4.00 13.61 0.06
N HIS A 61 -4.61 13.46 -1.09
CA HIS A 61 -5.71 14.32 -1.53
C HIS A 61 -7.02 14.00 -0.81
N VAL A 62 -7.39 12.73 -0.72
CA VAL A 62 -8.70 12.33 -0.19
C VAL A 62 -8.77 12.28 1.32
N ALA A 63 -7.70 11.92 2.02
CA ALA A 63 -7.72 11.69 3.46
C ALA A 63 -7.06 12.78 4.30
N THR A 64 -6.11 13.55 3.77
CA THR A 64 -5.31 14.50 4.55
C THR A 64 -5.46 15.95 4.14
N LEU A 65 -5.95 16.24 2.93
CA LEU A 65 -6.12 17.60 2.46
C LEU A 65 -7.13 18.37 3.34
N ARG A 66 -6.71 19.50 3.89
CA ARG A 66 -7.57 20.33 4.73
C ARG A 66 -8.66 21.02 3.90
N ASP A 67 -9.86 21.18 4.48
CA ASP A 67 -11.02 21.79 3.78
C ASP A 67 -10.79 23.26 3.39
N ASN A 68 -10.00 23.98 4.17
CA ASN A 68 -9.65 25.39 3.92
C ASN A 68 -8.46 25.60 3.00
N LYS A 69 -7.89 24.52 2.39
CA LYS A 69 -6.76 24.69 1.47
C LYS A 69 -7.23 25.40 0.18
N PRO A 70 -6.55 26.48 -0.26
CA PRO A 70 -7.02 27.30 -1.39
C PRO A 70 -6.96 26.56 -2.73
N THR A 71 -6.02 25.61 -2.87
CA THR A 71 -5.87 24.82 -4.10
C THR A 71 -6.33 23.38 -3.85
N LYS A 72 -7.50 23.03 -4.37
CA LYS A 72 -8.00 21.66 -4.44
C LYS A 72 -7.88 21.13 -5.87
N PRO A 73 -7.62 19.84 -6.08
CA PRO A 73 -7.68 19.26 -7.42
C PRO A 73 -9.04 19.56 -8.08
N GLN A 74 -9.04 19.88 -9.37
CA GLN A 74 -10.27 20.22 -10.08
C GLN A 74 -11.33 19.10 -10.04
N TRP A 75 -10.89 17.84 -10.11
CA TRP A 75 -11.79 16.70 -10.00
C TRP A 75 -12.53 16.68 -8.66
N MET A 76 -11.85 17.05 -7.56
CA MET A 76 -12.46 17.10 -6.22
C MET A 76 -13.59 18.15 -6.16
N LEU A 77 -13.39 19.29 -6.79
CA LEU A 77 -14.42 20.34 -6.89
C LEU A 77 -15.61 19.87 -7.74
N ARG A 78 -15.33 19.21 -8.87
CA ARG A 78 -16.37 18.66 -9.77
C ARG A 78 -17.20 17.56 -9.10
N SER A 79 -16.57 16.73 -8.27
CA SER A 79 -17.23 15.63 -7.55
C SER A 79 -18.00 16.10 -6.30
N GLY A 80 -17.89 17.37 -5.92
CA GLY A 80 -18.47 17.86 -4.66
C GLY A 80 -17.81 17.34 -3.39
N LEU A 81 -16.64 16.67 -3.48
CA LEU A 81 -15.88 16.08 -2.36
C LEU A 81 -15.08 17.16 -1.62
N THR A 82 -15.73 18.24 -1.21
CA THR A 82 -15.07 19.38 -0.58
C THR A 82 -14.79 19.19 0.90
N GLU A 83 -15.58 18.35 1.58
CA GLU A 83 -15.47 18.12 3.01
C GLU A 83 -14.64 16.88 3.34
N MET A 84 -13.79 16.98 4.37
CA MET A 84 -12.88 15.90 4.79
C MET A 84 -13.64 14.62 5.17
N ASN A 85 -14.79 14.74 5.82
CA ASN A 85 -15.58 13.58 6.25
C ASN A 85 -16.12 12.78 5.04
N GLN A 86 -16.55 13.46 3.98
CA GLN A 86 -16.99 12.81 2.74
C GLN A 86 -15.82 12.09 2.05
N ARG A 87 -14.67 12.74 1.98
CA ARG A 87 -13.46 12.15 1.40
C ARG A 87 -12.96 10.94 2.19
N ARG A 88 -12.99 11.02 3.52
CA ARG A 88 -12.67 9.87 4.38
C ARG A 88 -13.65 8.72 4.19
N ALA A 89 -14.94 9.00 4.07
CA ALA A 89 -15.95 7.99 3.79
C ALA A 89 -15.70 7.29 2.45
N LEU A 90 -15.30 8.03 1.41
CA LEU A 90 -14.85 7.47 0.12
C LEU A 90 -13.67 6.50 0.32
N VAL A 91 -12.62 6.91 1.05
CA VAL A 91 -11.46 6.04 1.32
C VAL A 91 -11.88 4.76 2.03
N TYR A 92 -12.68 4.86 3.10
CA TYR A 92 -13.18 3.68 3.82
C TYR A 92 -14.00 2.75 2.92
N SER A 93 -14.83 3.30 2.05
CA SER A 93 -15.64 2.51 1.13
C SER A 93 -14.80 1.80 0.08
N CYS A 94 -13.81 2.48 -0.52
CA CYS A 94 -12.91 1.88 -1.50
C CYS A 94 -12.02 0.80 -0.88
N LEU A 95 -11.42 1.06 0.29
CA LEU A 95 -10.62 0.05 1.03
C LEU A 95 -11.46 -1.18 1.36
N ARG A 96 -12.69 -0.99 1.88
CA ARG A 96 -13.58 -2.09 2.21
C ARG A 96 -13.97 -2.89 0.96
N ALA A 97 -14.34 -2.22 -0.12
CA ALA A 97 -14.72 -2.88 -1.35
C ALA A 97 -13.58 -3.71 -1.95
N ALA A 98 -12.36 -3.16 -1.96
CA ALA A 98 -11.19 -3.86 -2.47
C ALA A 98 -10.78 -5.05 -1.60
N LEU A 99 -10.68 -4.84 -0.28
CA LEU A 99 -10.12 -5.82 0.65
C LEU A 99 -11.16 -6.75 1.28
N SER A 100 -12.43 -6.69 0.83
CA SER A 100 -13.45 -7.73 1.08
C SER A 100 -13.47 -8.81 0.01
N ILE A 101 -12.69 -8.68 -1.06
CA ILE A 101 -12.55 -9.71 -2.09
C ILE A 101 -11.82 -10.90 -1.43
N PRO A 102 -12.31 -12.14 -1.52
CA PRO A 102 -11.76 -13.26 -0.76
C PRO A 102 -10.27 -13.54 -0.99
N SER A 103 -9.77 -13.28 -2.20
CA SER A 103 -8.34 -13.44 -2.53
C SER A 103 -7.47 -12.23 -2.14
N ALA A 104 -8.07 -11.10 -1.73
CA ALA A 104 -7.32 -9.91 -1.37
C ALA A 104 -6.75 -10.01 0.05
N GLU A 105 -5.43 -9.96 0.16
CA GLU A 105 -4.71 -10.03 1.44
C GLU A 105 -3.79 -8.82 1.62
N ALA A 106 -3.99 -8.04 2.69
CA ALA A 106 -3.16 -6.89 3.00
C ALA A 106 -1.80 -7.31 3.55
N LEU A 107 -0.75 -6.67 3.03
CA LEU A 107 0.65 -6.83 3.44
C LEU A 107 1.25 -5.46 3.71
N CYS A 108 1.69 -5.21 4.94
CA CYS A 108 2.17 -3.90 5.37
C CYS A 108 3.47 -4.03 6.17
N VAL A 109 4.44 -3.21 5.84
CA VAL A 109 5.70 -3.08 6.57
C VAL A 109 5.90 -1.64 7.01
N GLY A 110 6.16 -1.44 8.31
CA GLY A 110 6.55 -0.16 8.88
C GLY A 110 7.95 -0.23 9.47
N VAL A 111 8.83 0.68 9.08
CA VAL A 111 10.21 0.76 9.59
C VAL A 111 10.38 2.06 10.36
N ASN A 112 10.79 1.96 11.62
CA ASN A 112 11.21 3.12 12.39
C ASN A 112 12.61 3.54 11.94
N LYS A 113 12.66 4.49 11.02
CA LYS A 113 13.90 4.95 10.40
C LYS A 113 14.87 5.66 11.36
N GLU A 114 14.36 6.18 12.49
CA GLU A 114 15.21 6.82 13.51
C GLU A 114 16.04 5.80 14.31
N ARG A 115 15.74 4.50 14.12
CA ARG A 115 16.43 3.39 14.79
C ARG A 115 17.30 2.56 13.84
N LEU A 116 17.35 2.93 12.56
CA LEU A 116 18.27 2.33 11.61
C LEU A 116 19.71 2.76 11.91
N GLY A 117 20.62 1.81 11.90
CA GLY A 117 22.05 2.05 12.13
C GLY A 117 22.82 2.27 10.82
N GLY A 118 23.85 3.13 10.87
CA GLY A 118 24.81 3.28 9.78
C GLY A 118 24.21 3.63 8.42
N ASP A 119 24.56 2.86 7.40
CA ASP A 119 24.15 3.07 6.00
C ASP A 119 22.83 2.36 5.63
N GLN A 120 22.07 1.87 6.62
CA GLN A 120 20.79 1.18 6.36
C GLN A 120 19.75 2.13 5.77
N SER A 121 19.12 1.72 4.69
CA SER A 121 18.07 2.47 4.02
C SER A 121 16.69 1.97 4.45
N ALA A 122 15.80 2.88 4.90
CA ALA A 122 14.45 2.52 5.32
C ALA A 122 13.65 1.80 4.22
N ILE A 123 13.86 2.20 2.95
CA ILE A 123 13.19 1.54 1.83
C ILE A 123 13.77 0.15 1.57
N SER A 124 15.08 -0.05 1.68
CA SER A 124 15.70 -1.37 1.47
C SER A 124 15.23 -2.35 2.54
N GLU A 125 15.23 -1.94 3.80
CA GLU A 125 14.73 -2.76 4.92
C GLU A 125 13.23 -3.09 4.75
N ALA A 126 12.42 -2.08 4.43
CA ALA A 126 10.99 -2.29 4.21
C ALA A 126 10.73 -3.23 3.03
N LEU A 127 11.47 -3.08 1.92
CA LEU A 127 11.33 -3.93 0.75
C LEU A 127 11.73 -5.37 1.05
N THR A 128 12.86 -5.60 1.69
CA THR A 128 13.31 -6.94 2.08
C THR A 128 12.24 -7.65 2.89
N LEU A 129 11.76 -7.01 3.96
CA LEU A 129 10.71 -7.55 4.80
C LEU A 129 9.39 -7.78 4.05
N LEU A 130 9.07 -6.94 3.08
CA LEU A 130 7.86 -7.07 2.27
C LEU A 130 7.97 -8.24 1.28
N LEU A 131 9.11 -8.36 0.58
CA LEU A 131 9.34 -9.45 -0.38
C LEU A 131 9.36 -10.83 0.29
N GLU A 132 9.87 -10.94 1.52
CA GLU A 132 9.74 -12.15 2.33
C GLU A 132 8.28 -12.55 2.55
N ARG A 133 7.41 -11.58 2.82
CA ARG A 133 5.97 -11.82 3.00
C ARG A 133 5.27 -12.19 1.71
N VAL A 134 5.67 -11.57 0.60
CA VAL A 134 5.21 -11.97 -0.74
C VAL A 134 5.58 -13.41 -1.02
N GLN A 135 6.84 -13.79 -0.76
CA GLN A 135 7.33 -15.17 -0.93
C GLN A 135 6.51 -16.16 -0.09
N LEU A 136 6.33 -15.87 1.21
CA LEU A 136 5.54 -16.71 2.11
C LEU A 136 4.06 -16.81 1.69
N ASN A 137 3.48 -15.68 1.23
CA ASN A 137 2.11 -15.66 0.72
C ASN A 137 1.98 -16.53 -0.54
N CYS A 138 2.91 -16.44 -1.47
CA CYS A 138 2.94 -17.30 -2.67
C CYS A 138 3.09 -18.78 -2.30
N GLN A 139 3.93 -19.10 -1.31
CA GLN A 139 4.08 -20.49 -0.80
C GLN A 139 2.79 -21.01 -0.18
N LYS A 140 2.14 -20.20 0.67
CA LYS A 140 0.84 -20.52 1.31
C LYS A 140 -0.24 -20.87 0.29
N HIS A 141 -0.28 -20.13 -0.82
CA HIS A 141 -1.28 -20.32 -1.89
C HIS A 141 -0.83 -21.27 -3.02
N GLY A 142 0.38 -21.84 -2.93
CA GLY A 142 0.92 -22.76 -3.94
C GLY A 142 1.07 -22.13 -5.33
N THR A 143 1.36 -20.82 -5.41
CA THR A 143 1.37 -20.05 -6.66
C THR A 143 2.62 -19.19 -6.79
N SER A 144 2.76 -18.51 -7.92
CA SER A 144 3.76 -17.45 -8.11
C SER A 144 3.11 -16.07 -8.05
N GLY A 145 3.89 -15.06 -7.71
CA GLY A 145 3.45 -13.67 -7.61
C GLY A 145 4.24 -12.72 -8.48
N LEU A 146 3.59 -11.66 -8.96
CA LEU A 146 4.23 -10.53 -9.61
C LEU A 146 4.07 -9.29 -8.71
N VAL A 147 5.17 -8.58 -8.47
CA VAL A 147 5.18 -7.36 -7.64
C VAL A 147 5.08 -6.13 -8.55
N LEU A 148 4.09 -5.28 -8.25
CA LEU A 148 3.82 -4.02 -8.94
C LEU A 148 3.93 -2.87 -7.93
N MET A 149 4.67 -1.82 -8.28
CA MET A 149 4.86 -0.64 -7.42
C MET A 149 4.58 0.64 -8.19
N ASP A 150 4.28 1.72 -7.47
CA ASP A 150 4.17 3.05 -8.07
C ASP A 150 5.52 3.46 -8.68
N GLU A 151 5.49 4.15 -9.85
CA GLU A 151 6.69 4.53 -10.60
C GLU A 151 7.48 5.60 -9.85
N GLU A 152 8.71 5.27 -9.48
CA GLU A 152 9.64 6.20 -8.87
C GLU A 152 11.03 6.10 -9.51
N ARG A 153 11.17 6.70 -10.68
CA ARG A 153 12.27 6.56 -11.67
C ARG A 153 13.69 6.55 -11.09
N LYS A 154 13.93 7.23 -9.95
CA LYS A 154 15.27 7.36 -9.37
C LYS A 154 15.76 6.10 -8.64
N GLU A 155 14.84 5.32 -8.07
CA GLU A 155 15.17 4.19 -7.18
C GLU A 155 14.82 2.82 -7.76
N ASP A 156 14.08 2.77 -8.87
CA ASP A 156 13.61 1.53 -9.51
C ASP A 156 14.71 0.49 -9.72
N LYS A 157 15.92 0.94 -10.11
CA LYS A 157 17.05 0.05 -10.34
C LYS A 157 17.54 -0.61 -9.06
N ALA A 158 17.66 0.15 -7.97
CA ALA A 158 18.11 -0.35 -6.67
C ALA A 158 17.09 -1.34 -6.07
N LEU A 159 15.80 -1.05 -6.22
CA LEU A 159 14.73 -1.94 -5.76
C LEU A 159 14.71 -3.27 -6.52
N ARG A 160 14.92 -3.25 -7.84
CA ARG A 160 15.05 -4.48 -8.64
C ARG A 160 16.27 -5.30 -8.26
N GLU A 161 17.38 -4.65 -7.93
CA GLU A 161 18.59 -5.34 -7.48
C GLU A 161 18.38 -6.05 -6.14
N SER A 162 17.68 -5.42 -5.19
CA SER A 162 17.31 -6.06 -3.91
C SER A 162 16.50 -7.34 -4.13
N LEU A 163 15.60 -7.37 -5.11
CA LEU A 163 14.86 -8.59 -5.45
C LEU A 163 15.78 -9.71 -5.95
N ARG A 164 16.78 -9.37 -6.80
CA ARG A 164 17.71 -10.37 -7.36
C ARG A 164 18.65 -10.96 -6.32
N GLN A 165 19.06 -10.17 -5.36
CA GLN A 165 19.99 -10.60 -4.30
C GLN A 165 19.33 -11.54 -3.28
N GLY A 166 18.00 -11.51 -3.15
CA GLY A 166 17.29 -12.24 -2.11
C GLY A 166 17.48 -11.61 -0.72
N SER A 167 17.07 -12.34 0.31
CA SER A 167 17.33 -11.98 1.70
C SER A 167 18.19 -13.04 2.38
N PRO A 168 18.72 -12.79 3.59
CA PRO A 168 19.43 -13.81 4.35
C PRO A 168 18.62 -15.08 4.63
N PHE A 169 17.30 -14.99 4.57
CA PHE A 169 16.38 -16.07 4.91
C PHE A 169 15.68 -16.69 3.70
N PHE A 170 15.57 -15.95 2.57
CA PHE A 170 14.79 -16.38 1.41
C PHE A 170 15.49 -16.10 0.08
N GLN A 171 15.45 -17.10 -0.79
CA GLN A 171 15.50 -16.88 -2.23
C GLN A 171 14.07 -16.66 -2.71
N TYR A 172 13.84 -15.63 -3.52
CA TYR A 172 12.51 -15.23 -3.96
C TYR A 172 12.05 -16.04 -5.20
N ASP A 173 12.03 -17.38 -5.07
CA ASP A 173 11.75 -18.33 -6.16
C ASP A 173 10.28 -18.35 -6.60
N ARG A 174 9.38 -17.77 -5.80
CA ARG A 174 7.96 -17.60 -6.12
C ARG A 174 7.60 -16.23 -6.66
N ILE A 175 8.53 -15.28 -6.65
CA ILE A 175 8.32 -13.97 -7.22
C ILE A 175 8.76 -14.00 -8.67
N ALA A 176 7.81 -13.78 -9.58
CA ALA A 176 8.06 -13.87 -11.01
C ALA A 176 8.85 -12.66 -11.52
N ASP A 177 9.93 -12.94 -12.29
CA ASP A 177 10.73 -11.98 -13.02
C ASP A 177 11.33 -10.85 -12.16
N THR A 178 10.72 -9.68 -12.14
CA THR A 178 11.22 -8.46 -11.49
C THR A 178 10.09 -7.64 -10.88
N ILE A 179 10.42 -6.58 -10.15
CA ILE A 179 9.43 -5.57 -9.75
C ILE A 179 9.03 -4.76 -10.98
N ALA A 180 7.75 -4.76 -11.31
CA ALA A 180 7.19 -3.91 -12.36
C ALA A 180 6.75 -2.57 -11.77
N PHE A 181 7.15 -1.47 -12.40
CA PHE A 181 6.75 -0.12 -12.01
C PHE A 181 5.75 0.42 -13.01
N MET A 182 4.69 1.07 -12.50
CA MET A 182 3.62 1.60 -13.33
C MET A 182 3.04 2.88 -12.74
N PRO A 183 2.56 3.82 -13.57
CA PRO A 183 1.91 5.03 -13.11
C PRO A 183 0.64 4.74 -12.30
N SER A 184 0.46 5.43 -11.17
CA SER A 184 -0.70 5.21 -10.29
C SER A 184 -2.03 5.54 -10.96
N GLU A 185 -2.06 6.55 -11.84
CA GLU A 185 -3.27 6.95 -12.57
C GLU A 185 -3.80 5.87 -13.53
N GLU A 186 -2.95 4.92 -13.94
CA GLU A 186 -3.32 3.81 -14.81
C GLU A 186 -3.74 2.55 -14.06
N SER A 187 -3.49 2.49 -12.74
CA SER A 187 -3.68 1.28 -11.94
C SER A 187 -4.55 1.46 -10.71
N ILE A 188 -5.76 0.91 -10.74
CA ILE A 188 -6.61 0.81 -9.55
C ILE A 188 -5.90 0.06 -8.40
N GLY A 189 -5.10 -0.95 -8.73
CA GLY A 189 -4.31 -1.70 -7.73
C GLY A 189 -3.32 -0.80 -6.98
N ILE A 190 -2.55 0.01 -7.70
CA ILE A 190 -1.60 0.97 -7.09
C ILE A 190 -2.37 2.04 -6.27
N GLN A 191 -3.50 2.56 -6.79
CA GLN A 191 -4.32 3.53 -6.05
C GLN A 191 -4.84 2.95 -4.71
N ILE A 192 -5.27 1.70 -4.68
CA ILE A 192 -5.66 1.03 -3.43
C ILE A 192 -4.44 0.78 -2.54
N ALA A 193 -3.27 0.46 -3.09
CA ALA A 193 -2.03 0.31 -2.33
C ALA A 193 -1.64 1.63 -1.63
N ASP A 194 -1.75 2.79 -2.29
CA ASP A 194 -1.57 4.12 -1.68
C ASP A 194 -2.54 4.34 -0.50
N LEU A 195 -3.81 3.95 -0.65
CA LEU A 195 -4.77 4.04 0.45
C LEU A 195 -4.40 3.12 1.64
N VAL A 196 -3.89 1.93 1.38
CA VAL A 196 -3.41 1.00 2.43
C VAL A 196 -2.16 1.56 3.11
N ALA A 197 -1.17 2.01 2.33
CA ALA A 197 0.08 2.58 2.84
C ALA A 197 -0.18 3.83 3.67
N GLY A 198 -0.99 4.76 3.16
CA GLY A 198 -1.41 5.95 3.88
C GLY A 198 -2.16 5.63 5.17
N GLY A 199 -3.09 4.67 5.15
CA GLY A 199 -3.84 4.22 6.31
C GLY A 199 -2.97 3.57 7.38
N PHE A 200 -2.00 2.75 7.00
CA PHE A 200 -1.05 2.13 7.93
C PHE A 200 -0.06 3.16 8.49
N SER A 201 0.41 4.09 7.66
CA SER A 201 1.25 5.21 8.08
C SER A 201 0.53 6.11 9.12
N ARG A 202 -0.77 6.38 8.93
CA ARG A 202 -1.59 7.11 9.92
C ARG A 202 -1.64 6.41 11.26
N HIS A 203 -1.79 5.09 11.27
CA HIS A 203 -1.77 4.29 12.48
C HIS A 203 -0.43 4.43 13.22
N LEU A 204 0.69 4.16 12.53
CA LEU A 204 2.02 4.15 13.15
C LEU A 204 2.50 5.54 13.58
N ASN A 205 2.24 6.56 12.77
CA ASN A 205 2.79 7.91 12.97
C ASN A 205 1.87 8.87 13.73
N HIS A 206 0.56 8.55 13.86
CA HIS A 206 -0.43 9.44 14.45
C HIS A 206 -1.41 8.74 15.42
N GLY A 207 -1.30 7.42 15.61
CA GLY A 207 -2.23 6.64 16.43
C GLY A 207 -3.65 6.51 15.86
N ASP A 208 -3.88 6.99 14.62
CA ASP A 208 -5.19 6.93 13.95
C ASP A 208 -5.38 5.56 13.28
N SER A 209 -6.02 4.65 13.99
CA SER A 209 -6.29 3.28 13.52
C SER A 209 -7.56 3.14 12.68
N GLY A 210 -8.26 4.23 12.35
CA GLY A 210 -9.54 4.17 11.64
C GLY A 210 -9.43 3.43 10.30
N TYR A 211 -8.45 3.80 9.49
CA TYR A 211 -8.19 3.16 8.19
C TYR A 211 -7.71 1.72 8.35
N LEU A 212 -6.75 1.47 9.27
CA LEU A 212 -6.23 0.12 9.53
C LEU A 212 -7.36 -0.86 9.88
N ARG A 213 -8.29 -0.48 10.76
CA ARG A 213 -9.43 -1.33 11.13
C ARG A 213 -10.30 -1.74 9.94
N THR A 214 -10.30 -0.95 8.86
CA THR A 214 -11.08 -1.24 7.65
C THR A 214 -10.53 -2.43 6.89
N PHE A 215 -9.20 -2.61 6.89
CA PHE A 215 -8.54 -3.65 6.11
C PHE A 215 -7.78 -4.70 6.95
N ALA A 216 -7.67 -4.51 8.26
CA ALA A 216 -6.95 -5.46 9.13
C ALA A 216 -7.48 -6.90 9.03
N ARG A 217 -8.77 -7.06 8.71
CA ARG A 217 -9.40 -8.39 8.55
C ARG A 217 -8.89 -9.15 7.33
N SER A 218 -8.40 -8.45 6.30
CA SER A 218 -7.78 -9.08 5.13
C SER A 218 -6.29 -9.34 5.30
N ALA A 219 -5.67 -8.86 6.41
CA ALA A 219 -4.26 -9.10 6.64
C ALA A 219 -3.99 -10.57 7.00
N ASP A 220 -2.90 -11.13 6.47
CA ASP A 220 -2.49 -12.50 6.79
C ASP A 220 -2.33 -12.68 8.30
N GLY A 221 -2.85 -13.79 8.82
CA GLY A 221 -2.83 -14.12 10.25
C GLY A 221 -4.00 -13.56 11.07
N TYR A 222 -4.96 -12.85 10.46
CA TYR A 222 -6.18 -12.43 11.16
C TYR A 222 -7.05 -13.65 11.51
N PRO A 223 -7.70 -13.71 12.70
CA PRO A 223 -7.69 -12.71 13.79
C PRO A 223 -6.52 -12.85 14.77
N ASP A 224 -5.81 -13.98 14.80
CA ASP A 224 -5.01 -14.41 15.95
C ASP A 224 -3.59 -13.81 15.97
N SER A 225 -2.97 -13.56 14.82
CA SER A 225 -1.59 -13.06 14.76
C SER A 225 -1.29 -12.21 13.52
N VAL A 226 -1.98 -11.10 13.38
CA VAL A 226 -1.78 -10.17 12.24
C VAL A 226 -0.39 -9.54 12.28
N ILE A 227 0.09 -9.17 13.48
CA ILE A 227 1.43 -8.60 13.68
C ILE A 227 2.47 -9.70 13.50
N GLY A 228 3.49 -9.42 12.66
CA GLY A 228 4.54 -10.37 12.31
C GLY A 228 4.23 -11.22 11.07
N ARG A 229 2.97 -11.28 10.63
CA ARG A 229 2.54 -11.90 9.37
C ARG A 229 2.13 -10.84 8.35
N GLY A 230 0.85 -10.51 8.22
CA GLY A 230 0.36 -9.48 7.30
C GLY A 230 0.82 -8.07 7.65
N LEU A 231 1.01 -7.77 8.94
CA LEU A 231 1.53 -6.50 9.42
C LEU A 231 2.88 -6.72 10.11
N LYS A 232 3.94 -6.08 9.63
CA LYS A 232 5.27 -6.10 10.24
C LYS A 232 5.70 -4.69 10.62
N VAL A 233 6.17 -4.55 11.85
CA VAL A 233 6.75 -3.30 12.32
C VAL A 233 8.17 -3.57 12.82
N LEU A 234 9.15 -2.93 12.19
CA LEU A 234 10.53 -2.89 12.67
C LEU A 234 10.66 -1.66 13.56
N SER A 235 10.51 -1.86 14.87
CA SER A 235 10.55 -0.77 15.86
C SER A 235 11.82 -0.79 16.73
N ASN A 236 12.46 -1.95 16.84
CA ASN A 236 13.71 -2.15 17.55
C ASN A 236 14.66 -2.95 16.66
N LEU A 237 15.95 -2.63 16.74
CA LEU A 237 17.02 -3.56 16.40
C LEU A 237 17.20 -4.42 17.66
N ASP A 238 16.46 -5.50 17.80
CA ASP A 238 16.74 -6.57 18.73
C ASP A 238 17.59 -7.62 18.06
#